data_cd87adbba7044ebd02e206ce23cce0f5
#
_entry.id   cd87adbba7044ebd02e206ce23cce0f5
#
_cell.length_a   1.000
_cell.length_b   1.000
_cell.length_c   1.000
_cell.angle_alpha   90.00
_cell.angle_beta   90.00
_cell.angle_gamma   90.00
#
_symmetry.space_group_name_H-M   'P 1'
#
loop_
_entity.id
_entity.type
_entity.pdbx_description
1 polymer ?
#
loop_
_entity_poly.entity_id
_entity_poly.type
_entity_poly.pdbx_seq_one_letter_code
_entity_poly.pdbx_strand_id
1 'polypeptide(L)'
;MTARTIAALVGAVLMVVTFRLKADATITVRLKADATYQAQDLAAGRGAGLFRERCAECHGGDGKSVAGHDLTRLFASGATDERVFQTIRQGVPNTLMPSTTAPDDEVWALVSYVRSLNGAGTAAAVRGNTENGERIFRASCGTCHTVNGRGGPLGPDLTYIAQTQSRELLTRAVRDPNASIPDGYKPVTVVTRDGRRVRGVRKSEDAFSIQMMDEGGHLHGYLKSGVRDVVRETLSLMPAFGPDRLNENDLADVLAYLGGK
;
A
#
# COMPACT_ATOMS: atom_id res chain seq x y z
N MET A 1 21.22 68.19 -10.64
CA MET A 1 20.98 66.74 -10.39
C MET A 1 21.84 65.97 -11.35
N THR A 2 22.88 65.35 -10.93
CA THR A 2 23.95 64.80 -11.75
C THR A 2 23.64 63.31 -12.16
N ALA A 3 24.08 62.91 -13.31
CA ALA A 3 23.84 61.61 -13.95
C ALA A 3 24.10 60.37 -13.02
N ARG A 4 24.82 60.53 -11.91
CA ARG A 4 25.13 59.46 -10.94
C ARG A 4 23.93 59.00 -10.09
N THR A 5 22.92 59.84 -9.88
CA THR A 5 21.74 59.52 -9.06
C THR A 5 20.72 58.65 -9.85
N ILE A 6 20.69 58.77 -11.16
CA ILE A 6 19.76 57.99 -12.02
C ILE A 6 20.28 56.54 -12.17
N ALA A 7 21.60 56.33 -12.24
CA ALA A 7 22.18 55.01 -12.36
C ALA A 7 21.94 54.09 -11.10
N ALA A 8 21.93 54.69 -9.89
CA ALA A 8 21.68 53.96 -8.66
C ALA A 8 20.18 53.53 -8.54
N LEU A 9 19.26 54.35 -9.03
CA LEU A 9 17.83 54.00 -9.04
C LEU A 9 17.46 52.91 -10.04
N VAL A 10 18.11 52.89 -11.21
CA VAL A 10 17.87 51.84 -12.24
C VAL A 10 18.43 50.50 -11.76
N GLY A 11 19.59 50.52 -11.08
CA GLY A 11 20.18 49.27 -10.51
C GLY A 11 19.34 48.65 -9.40
N ALA A 12 18.74 49.44 -8.53
CA ALA A 12 17.87 48.93 -7.47
C ALA A 12 16.55 48.34 -8.01
N VAL A 13 15.96 48.96 -9.02
CA VAL A 13 14.73 48.45 -9.65
C VAL A 13 14.99 47.17 -10.43
N LEU A 14 16.13 47.04 -11.11
CA LEU A 14 16.47 45.80 -11.81
C LEU A 14 16.75 44.64 -10.84
N MET A 15 17.36 44.93 -9.68
CA MET A 15 17.63 43.93 -8.65
C MET A 15 16.35 43.38 -7.99
N VAL A 16 15.37 44.25 -7.75
CA VAL A 16 14.08 43.84 -7.16
C VAL A 16 13.26 43.00 -8.16
N VAL A 17 13.26 43.35 -9.46
CA VAL A 17 12.52 42.62 -10.50
C VAL A 17 13.16 41.23 -10.72
N THR A 18 14.49 41.14 -10.76
CA THR A 18 15.16 39.83 -10.94
C THR A 18 15.03 38.90 -9.73
N PHE A 19 14.94 39.46 -8.52
CA PHE A 19 14.72 38.64 -7.33
C PHE A 19 13.28 38.08 -7.25
N ARG A 20 12.27 38.88 -7.64
CA ARG A 20 10.87 38.42 -7.72
C ARG A 20 10.68 37.33 -8.77
N LEU A 21 11.27 37.48 -9.96
CA LEU A 21 11.18 36.47 -11.03
C LEU A 21 11.79 35.12 -10.62
N LYS A 22 12.91 35.12 -9.85
CA LYS A 22 13.48 33.87 -9.36
C LYS A 22 12.61 33.19 -8.29
N ALA A 23 11.99 33.96 -7.40
CA ALA A 23 11.12 33.40 -6.37
C ALA A 23 9.84 32.79 -6.99
N ASP A 24 9.22 33.49 -7.94
CA ASP A 24 8.01 33.00 -8.60
C ASP A 24 8.27 31.76 -9.48
N ALA A 25 9.42 31.68 -10.15
CA ALA A 25 9.81 30.51 -10.93
C ALA A 25 10.02 29.28 -10.04
N THR A 26 10.59 29.45 -8.85
CA THR A 26 10.81 28.34 -7.90
C THR A 26 9.49 27.82 -7.31
N ILE A 27 8.55 28.70 -7.01
CA ILE A 27 7.21 28.34 -6.51
C ILE A 27 6.40 27.62 -7.59
N THR A 28 6.44 28.07 -8.83
CA THR A 28 5.71 27.46 -9.96
C THR A 28 6.20 26.03 -10.26
N VAL A 29 7.52 25.77 -10.16
CA VAL A 29 8.07 24.43 -10.36
C VAL A 29 7.66 23.48 -9.24
N ARG A 30 7.63 23.93 -7.99
CA ARG A 30 7.23 23.13 -6.84
C ARG A 30 5.74 22.74 -6.91
N LEU A 31 4.86 23.68 -7.24
CA LEU A 31 3.42 23.42 -7.39
C LEU A 31 3.11 22.44 -8.53
N LYS A 32 3.86 22.46 -9.64
CA LYS A 32 3.70 21.49 -10.73
C LYS A 32 4.10 20.07 -10.31
N ALA A 33 5.19 19.91 -9.56
CA ALA A 33 5.63 18.61 -9.08
C ALA A 33 4.62 18.00 -8.10
N ASP A 34 4.12 18.79 -7.16
CA ASP A 34 3.13 18.33 -6.18
C ASP A 34 1.79 17.95 -6.83
N ALA A 35 1.32 18.72 -7.83
CA ALA A 35 0.08 18.43 -8.55
C ALA A 35 0.18 17.14 -9.39
N THR A 36 1.33 16.89 -10.00
CA THR A 36 1.56 15.68 -10.80
C THR A 36 1.59 14.43 -9.91
N TYR A 37 2.20 14.54 -8.75
CA TYR A 37 2.28 13.45 -7.76
C TYR A 37 0.88 13.11 -7.21
N GLN A 38 0.09 14.10 -6.81
CA GLN A 38 -1.28 13.90 -6.34
C GLN A 38 -2.19 13.27 -7.41
N ALA A 39 -2.03 13.64 -8.67
CA ALA A 39 -2.81 13.05 -9.76
C ALA A 39 -2.48 11.55 -9.97
N GLN A 40 -1.23 11.15 -9.82
CA GLN A 40 -0.81 9.75 -9.92
C GLN A 40 -1.36 8.91 -8.76
N ASP A 41 -1.38 9.42 -7.54
CA ASP A 41 -1.92 8.73 -6.37
C ASP A 41 -3.43 8.52 -6.46
N LEU A 42 -4.17 9.52 -6.94
CA LEU A 42 -5.61 9.41 -7.19
C LEU A 42 -5.91 8.38 -8.28
N ALA A 43 -5.10 8.34 -9.34
CA ALA A 43 -5.22 7.35 -10.42
C ALA A 43 -4.95 5.93 -9.90
N ALA A 44 -3.89 5.72 -9.11
CA ALA A 44 -3.57 4.43 -8.51
C ALA A 44 -4.67 3.96 -7.53
N GLY A 45 -5.24 4.86 -6.74
CA GLY A 45 -6.36 4.57 -5.85
C GLY A 45 -7.63 4.13 -6.59
N ARG A 46 -7.98 4.80 -7.70
CA ARG A 46 -9.07 4.39 -8.60
C ARG A 46 -8.76 3.04 -9.25
N GLY A 47 -7.52 2.86 -9.72
CA GLY A 47 -7.03 1.62 -10.33
C GLY A 47 -7.12 0.43 -9.39
N ALA A 48 -6.87 0.61 -8.09
CA ALA A 48 -7.01 -0.44 -7.08
C ALA A 48 -8.47 -0.95 -6.96
N GLY A 49 -9.45 -0.06 -7.07
CA GLY A 49 -10.87 -0.42 -7.10
C GLY A 49 -11.18 -1.28 -8.33
N LEU A 50 -10.84 -0.78 -9.51
CA LEU A 50 -11.05 -1.45 -10.79
C LEU A 50 -10.33 -2.82 -10.85
N PHE A 51 -9.14 -2.90 -10.31
CA PHE A 51 -8.35 -4.14 -10.26
C PHE A 51 -9.06 -5.22 -9.43
N ARG A 52 -9.58 -4.87 -8.26
CA ARG A 52 -10.31 -5.81 -7.40
C ARG A 52 -11.56 -6.35 -8.07
N GLU A 53 -12.25 -5.53 -8.83
CA GLU A 53 -13.50 -5.89 -9.49
C GLU A 53 -13.29 -6.75 -10.73
N ARG A 54 -12.23 -6.52 -11.51
CA ARG A 54 -12.07 -7.06 -12.85
C ARG A 54 -10.85 -7.94 -13.06
N CYS A 55 -9.85 -7.85 -12.19
CA CYS A 55 -8.54 -8.48 -12.41
C CYS A 55 -8.15 -9.46 -11.28
N ALA A 56 -8.62 -9.20 -10.06
CA ALA A 56 -8.17 -9.93 -8.88
C ALA A 56 -8.58 -11.42 -8.87
N GLU A 57 -9.64 -11.80 -9.58
CA GLU A 57 -10.05 -13.21 -9.71
C GLU A 57 -8.93 -14.06 -10.33
N CYS A 58 -8.26 -13.53 -11.37
CA CYS A 58 -7.19 -14.23 -12.07
C CYS A 58 -5.79 -13.88 -11.58
N HIS A 59 -5.58 -12.66 -11.04
CA HIS A 59 -4.25 -12.18 -10.66
C HIS A 59 -4.01 -12.14 -9.15
N GLY A 60 -5.03 -12.47 -8.34
CA GLY A 60 -5.00 -12.28 -6.89
C GLY A 60 -5.20 -10.81 -6.50
N GLY A 61 -5.71 -10.56 -5.32
CA GLY A 61 -5.91 -9.20 -4.82
C GLY A 61 -4.61 -8.41 -4.61
N ASP A 62 -3.49 -9.13 -4.48
CA ASP A 62 -2.12 -8.61 -4.36
C ASP A 62 -1.33 -8.62 -5.68
N GLY A 63 -1.94 -9.08 -6.78
CA GLY A 63 -1.32 -9.19 -8.10
C GLY A 63 -0.31 -10.33 -8.25
N LYS A 64 -0.19 -11.27 -7.29
CA LYS A 64 0.79 -12.36 -7.34
C LYS A 64 0.34 -13.68 -6.72
N SER A 65 -0.74 -13.69 -5.96
CA SER A 65 -1.18 -14.89 -5.22
C SER A 65 -1.68 -16.04 -6.10
N VAL A 66 -1.92 -15.77 -7.38
CA VAL A 66 -2.24 -16.80 -8.37
C VAL A 66 -0.99 -17.18 -9.15
N ALA A 67 -0.61 -18.45 -9.08
CA ALA A 67 0.61 -18.97 -9.72
C ALA A 67 0.62 -18.70 -11.23
N GLY A 68 1.76 -18.23 -11.74
CA GLY A 68 1.96 -17.89 -13.15
C GLY A 68 1.43 -16.51 -13.58
N HIS A 69 0.81 -15.74 -12.68
CA HIS A 69 0.22 -14.44 -12.99
C HIS A 69 0.76 -13.30 -12.11
N ASP A 70 2.05 -13.37 -11.74
CA ASP A 70 2.71 -12.38 -10.89
C ASP A 70 2.93 -11.06 -11.66
N LEU A 71 2.15 -10.04 -11.29
CA LEU A 71 2.23 -8.70 -11.85
C LEU A 71 3.23 -7.80 -11.11
N THR A 72 3.73 -8.23 -9.94
CA THR A 72 4.58 -7.38 -9.08
C THR A 72 6.00 -7.20 -9.59
N ARG A 73 6.38 -7.91 -10.65
CA ARG A 73 7.70 -7.88 -11.26
C ARG A 73 7.72 -7.38 -12.70
N LEU A 74 6.57 -7.01 -13.26
CA LEU A 74 6.47 -6.62 -14.67
C LEU A 74 7.42 -5.49 -15.06
N PHE A 75 7.42 -4.41 -14.29
CA PHE A 75 8.25 -3.24 -14.60
C PHE A 75 9.73 -3.47 -14.29
N ALA A 76 10.03 -4.27 -13.27
CA ALA A 76 11.40 -4.73 -13.00
C ALA A 76 11.95 -5.60 -14.15
N SER A 77 11.07 -6.30 -14.87
CA SER A 77 11.40 -7.12 -16.04
C SER A 77 11.41 -6.31 -17.34
N GLY A 78 11.30 -4.97 -17.29
CA GLY A 78 11.39 -4.09 -18.44
C GLY A 78 10.07 -3.75 -19.15
N ALA A 79 8.92 -4.05 -18.54
CA ALA A 79 7.65 -3.58 -19.09
C ALA A 79 7.55 -2.05 -18.98
N THR A 80 6.93 -1.41 -19.98
CA THR A 80 6.62 0.01 -19.98
C THR A 80 5.14 0.22 -19.71
N ASP A 81 4.73 1.41 -19.27
CA ASP A 81 3.31 1.77 -19.08
C ASP A 81 2.50 1.51 -20.33
N GLU A 82 3.01 1.94 -21.47
CA GLU A 82 2.35 1.76 -22.75
C GLU A 82 2.14 0.26 -23.08
N ARG A 83 3.16 -0.56 -22.84
CA ARG A 83 3.05 -2.00 -23.06
C ARG A 83 2.01 -2.65 -22.14
N VAL A 84 1.97 -2.25 -20.87
CA VAL A 84 0.97 -2.74 -19.91
C VAL A 84 -0.43 -2.27 -20.32
N PHE A 85 -0.57 -0.99 -20.74
CA PHE A 85 -1.81 -0.45 -21.28
C PHE A 85 -2.31 -1.27 -22.47
N GLN A 86 -1.46 -1.50 -23.47
CA GLN A 86 -1.84 -2.28 -24.66
C GLN A 86 -2.19 -3.73 -24.30
N THR A 87 -1.48 -4.35 -23.36
CA THR A 87 -1.77 -5.71 -22.89
C THR A 87 -3.14 -5.78 -22.24
N ILE A 88 -3.51 -4.81 -21.40
CA ILE A 88 -4.85 -4.74 -20.79
C ILE A 88 -5.91 -4.48 -21.86
N ARG A 89 -5.65 -3.57 -22.80
CA ARG A 89 -6.58 -3.19 -23.88
C ARG A 89 -6.89 -4.36 -24.80
N GLN A 90 -5.87 -5.10 -25.23
CA GLN A 90 -5.98 -6.13 -26.27
C GLN A 90 -6.16 -7.53 -25.69
N GLY A 91 -5.91 -7.73 -24.39
CA GLY A 91 -5.76 -9.04 -23.80
C GLY A 91 -4.47 -9.72 -24.25
N VAL A 92 -4.35 -11.00 -23.93
CA VAL A 92 -3.19 -11.83 -24.37
C VAL A 92 -3.72 -12.98 -25.24
N PRO A 93 -3.38 -13.00 -26.54
CA PRO A 93 -3.87 -14.05 -27.45
C PRO A 93 -3.54 -15.46 -26.93
N ASN A 94 -4.49 -16.38 -27.11
CA ASN A 94 -4.38 -17.79 -26.68
C ASN A 94 -4.23 -17.98 -25.16
N THR A 95 -4.68 -17.01 -24.34
CA THR A 95 -4.74 -17.12 -22.89
C THR A 95 -6.15 -16.75 -22.39
N LEU A 96 -6.38 -16.91 -21.09
CA LEU A 96 -7.62 -16.50 -20.44
C LEU A 96 -7.71 -14.99 -20.16
N MET A 97 -6.67 -14.20 -20.46
CA MET A 97 -6.70 -12.77 -20.30
C MET A 97 -7.47 -12.09 -21.43
N PRO A 98 -8.71 -11.62 -21.19
CA PRO A 98 -9.55 -11.03 -22.24
C PRO A 98 -9.11 -9.60 -22.58
N SER A 99 -9.52 -9.13 -23.77
CA SER A 99 -9.48 -7.70 -24.11
C SER A 99 -10.53 -6.91 -23.31
N THR A 100 -10.36 -5.60 -23.21
CA THR A 100 -11.33 -4.72 -22.58
C THR A 100 -11.71 -3.54 -23.48
N THR A 101 -12.99 -3.15 -23.43
CA THR A 101 -13.53 -1.93 -24.03
C THR A 101 -13.69 -0.78 -23.03
N ALA A 102 -13.14 -0.93 -21.82
CA ALA A 102 -13.17 0.13 -20.80
C ALA A 102 -12.59 1.46 -21.33
N PRO A 103 -13.04 2.61 -20.84
CA PRO A 103 -12.46 3.90 -21.21
C PRO A 103 -10.95 3.97 -20.94
N ASP A 104 -10.21 4.75 -21.73
CA ASP A 104 -8.75 4.83 -21.62
C ASP A 104 -8.28 5.32 -20.25
N ASP A 105 -9.02 6.24 -19.63
CA ASP A 105 -8.72 6.73 -18.27
C ASP A 105 -8.83 5.63 -17.20
N GLU A 106 -9.72 4.65 -17.37
CA GLU A 106 -9.80 3.48 -16.50
C GLU A 106 -8.63 2.53 -16.72
N VAL A 107 -8.24 2.32 -17.98
CA VAL A 107 -7.09 1.46 -18.30
C VAL A 107 -5.80 2.11 -17.78
N TRP A 108 -5.62 3.42 -17.93
CA TRP A 108 -4.48 4.14 -17.34
C TRP A 108 -4.48 4.12 -15.82
N ALA A 109 -5.65 4.15 -15.18
CA ALA A 109 -5.75 3.97 -13.73
C ALA A 109 -5.30 2.55 -13.30
N LEU A 110 -5.68 1.51 -14.06
CA LEU A 110 -5.19 0.15 -13.86
C LEU A 110 -3.67 0.04 -14.03
N VAL A 111 -3.10 0.66 -15.08
CA VAL A 111 -1.64 0.72 -15.29
C VAL A 111 -0.93 1.36 -14.09
N SER A 112 -1.46 2.48 -13.59
CA SER A 112 -0.91 3.17 -12.42
C SER A 112 -0.95 2.28 -11.18
N TYR A 113 -2.03 1.54 -10.98
CA TYR A 113 -2.13 0.58 -9.88
C TYR A 113 -1.16 -0.59 -10.04
N VAL A 114 -1.10 -1.24 -11.22
CA VAL A 114 -0.16 -2.33 -11.49
C VAL A 114 1.28 -1.86 -11.33
N ARG A 115 1.60 -0.62 -11.71
CA ARG A 115 2.91 0.00 -11.45
C ARG A 115 3.16 0.10 -9.95
N SER A 116 2.17 0.47 -9.15
CA SER A 116 2.32 0.56 -7.70
C SER A 116 2.57 -0.81 -7.04
N LEU A 117 2.05 -1.90 -7.64
CA LEU A 117 2.34 -3.27 -7.21
C LEU A 117 3.79 -3.70 -7.50
N ASN A 118 4.43 -3.13 -8.52
CA ASN A 118 5.81 -3.47 -8.93
C ASN A 118 6.89 -2.81 -8.04
N GLY A 119 6.54 -2.57 -6.84
CA GLY A 119 7.30 -1.80 -5.91
C GLY A 119 7.32 -0.35 -6.36
N ALA A 120 7.12 0.55 -5.51
CA ALA A 120 7.69 1.86 -5.61
C ALA A 120 9.24 1.68 -5.67
N GLY A 121 9.69 0.97 -6.66
CA GLY A 121 11.08 0.83 -7.04
C GLY A 121 11.52 2.14 -7.63
N THR A 122 11.96 3.00 -6.88
CA THR A 122 12.46 4.34 -6.81
C THR A 122 11.50 5.21 -6.00
N ALA A 123 11.01 4.69 -4.87
CA ALA A 123 10.69 5.60 -3.80
C ALA A 123 11.91 6.50 -3.66
N ALA A 124 11.74 7.80 -3.86
CA ALA A 124 12.67 8.77 -3.28
C ALA A 124 12.99 8.22 -1.89
N ALA A 125 14.26 7.90 -1.64
CA ALA A 125 14.72 7.10 -0.52
C ALA A 125 13.93 7.51 0.71
N VAL A 126 13.17 6.57 1.29
CA VAL A 126 12.28 6.87 2.39
C VAL A 126 13.12 7.57 3.43
N ARG A 127 12.97 8.90 3.54
CA ARG A 127 13.70 9.67 4.54
C ARG A 127 13.14 9.28 5.89
N GLY A 128 13.76 8.30 6.52
CA GLY A 128 13.40 7.79 7.82
C GLY A 128 14.60 7.09 8.45
N ASN A 129 14.65 7.07 9.76
CA ASN A 129 15.67 6.38 10.53
C ASN A 129 15.30 4.89 10.65
N THR A 130 15.97 4.02 9.90
CA THR A 130 15.72 2.58 9.88
C THR A 130 15.88 1.92 11.26
N GLU A 131 16.86 2.37 12.06
CA GLU A 131 17.11 1.82 13.40
C GLU A 131 15.98 2.19 14.36
N ASN A 132 15.53 3.45 14.34
CA ASN A 132 14.36 3.88 15.10
C ASN A 132 13.09 3.15 14.63
N GLY A 133 12.93 2.96 13.31
CA GLY A 133 11.83 2.20 12.72
C GLY A 133 11.80 0.76 13.18
N GLU A 134 12.95 0.07 13.27
CA GLU A 134 13.04 -1.27 13.82
C GLU A 134 12.61 -1.32 15.29
N ARG A 135 13.05 -0.36 16.09
CA ARG A 135 12.69 -0.26 17.51
C ARG A 135 11.17 -0.09 17.69
N ILE A 136 10.57 0.83 16.92
CA ILE A 136 9.12 1.07 16.95
C ILE A 136 8.37 -0.16 16.48
N PHE A 137 8.81 -0.77 15.37
CA PHE A 137 8.20 -1.99 14.83
C PHE A 137 8.16 -3.11 15.87
N ARG A 138 9.28 -3.39 16.52
CA ARG A 138 9.36 -4.42 17.57
C ARG A 138 8.42 -4.14 18.73
N ALA A 139 8.31 -2.88 19.14
CA ALA A 139 7.48 -2.48 20.27
C ALA A 139 5.97 -2.50 19.98
N SER A 140 5.57 -2.16 18.75
CA SER A 140 4.16 -1.89 18.43
C SER A 140 3.55 -2.82 17.38
N CYS A 141 4.36 -3.42 16.52
CA CYS A 141 3.90 -4.23 15.39
C CYS A 141 4.35 -5.69 15.49
N GLY A 142 5.53 -5.93 16.09
CA GLY A 142 6.21 -7.21 16.12
C GLY A 142 5.47 -8.31 16.91
N THR A 143 4.52 -7.98 17.77
CA THR A 143 3.66 -8.96 18.45
C THR A 143 2.79 -9.73 17.46
N CYS A 144 2.34 -9.07 16.39
CA CYS A 144 1.44 -9.64 15.40
C CYS A 144 2.13 -9.93 14.05
N HIS A 145 3.12 -9.13 13.66
CA HIS A 145 3.76 -9.21 12.36
C HIS A 145 5.18 -9.76 12.44
N THR A 146 5.53 -10.54 11.42
CA THR A 146 6.88 -11.09 11.25
C THR A 146 7.69 -10.27 10.25
N VAL A 147 8.97 -10.02 10.56
CA VAL A 147 9.99 -9.52 9.62
C VAL A 147 11.24 -10.38 9.77
N ASN A 148 11.74 -10.96 8.67
CA ASN A 148 12.90 -11.87 8.66
C ASN A 148 12.76 -13.02 9.68
N GLY A 149 11.58 -13.62 9.77
CA GLY A 149 11.29 -14.73 10.70
C GLY A 149 11.21 -14.33 12.17
N ARG A 150 11.22 -13.05 12.51
CA ARG A 150 11.12 -12.56 13.89
C ARG A 150 9.81 -11.79 14.06
N GLY A 151 9.05 -12.17 15.09
CA GLY A 151 7.74 -11.56 15.40
C GLY A 151 6.63 -12.59 15.52
N GLY A 152 5.39 -12.11 15.60
CA GLY A 152 4.20 -12.93 15.75
C GLY A 152 3.54 -13.30 14.42
N PRO A 153 2.84 -14.46 14.36
CA PRO A 153 2.25 -14.97 13.13
C PRO A 153 0.78 -14.54 12.92
N LEU A 154 0.23 -13.71 13.80
CA LEU A 154 -1.18 -13.31 13.75
C LEU A 154 -1.50 -12.43 12.54
N GLY A 155 -0.61 -11.50 12.21
CA GLY A 155 -0.65 -10.66 11.02
C GLY A 155 0.18 -11.24 9.86
N PRO A 156 0.11 -10.63 8.66
CA PRO A 156 0.96 -11.01 7.52
C PRO A 156 2.46 -10.79 7.81
N ASP A 157 3.29 -11.61 7.17
CA ASP A 157 4.72 -11.39 7.11
C ASP A 157 5.02 -10.11 6.29
N LEU A 158 5.79 -9.22 6.86
CA LEU A 158 6.13 -7.92 6.27
C LEU A 158 7.57 -7.85 5.73
N THR A 159 8.29 -8.97 5.67
CA THR A 159 9.70 -9.03 5.25
C THR A 159 9.93 -8.34 3.90
N TYR A 160 9.03 -8.56 2.95
CA TYR A 160 9.14 -8.00 1.59
C TYR A 160 7.96 -7.09 1.23
N ILE A 161 7.25 -6.59 2.22
CA ILE A 161 6.00 -5.85 1.99
C ILE A 161 6.21 -4.58 1.16
N ALA A 162 7.30 -3.86 1.38
CA ALA A 162 7.62 -2.64 0.63
C ALA A 162 8.05 -2.90 -0.82
N GLN A 163 8.33 -4.17 -1.18
CA GLN A 163 8.57 -4.55 -2.57
C GLN A 163 7.26 -4.83 -3.33
N THR A 164 6.17 -5.02 -2.61
CA THR A 164 4.87 -5.44 -3.16
C THR A 164 3.75 -4.42 -2.92
N GLN A 165 3.97 -3.47 -2.00
CA GLN A 165 3.01 -2.44 -1.62
C GLN A 165 3.67 -1.07 -1.68
N SER A 166 2.95 -0.07 -2.21
CA SER A 166 3.44 1.30 -2.17
C SER A 166 3.43 1.87 -0.73
N ARG A 167 4.24 2.92 -0.52
CA ARG A 167 4.27 3.63 0.77
C ARG A 167 2.88 4.12 1.18
N GLU A 168 2.09 4.61 0.24
CA GLU A 168 0.75 5.15 0.45
C GLU A 168 -0.21 4.05 0.91
N LEU A 169 -0.13 2.86 0.29
CA LEU A 169 -0.93 1.70 0.70
C LEU A 169 -0.53 1.23 2.09
N LEU A 170 0.77 1.17 2.40
CA LEU A 170 1.26 0.82 3.73
C LEU A 170 0.84 1.85 4.77
N THR A 171 0.95 3.16 4.44
CA THR A 171 0.47 4.25 5.30
C THR A 171 -1.02 4.10 5.58
N ARG A 172 -1.84 3.85 4.55
CA ARG A 172 -3.28 3.64 4.70
C ARG A 172 -3.58 2.43 5.58
N ALA A 173 -2.91 1.30 5.35
CA ALA A 173 -3.11 0.08 6.14
C ALA A 173 -2.79 0.29 7.63
N VAL A 174 -1.79 1.12 7.95
CA VAL A 174 -1.44 1.48 9.33
C VAL A 174 -2.46 2.45 9.93
N ARG A 175 -2.93 3.45 9.16
CA ARG A 175 -3.86 4.48 9.61
C ARG A 175 -5.31 3.99 9.69
N ASP A 176 -5.72 3.16 8.74
CA ASP A 176 -7.08 2.59 8.65
C ASP A 176 -7.03 1.10 8.26
N PRO A 177 -6.73 0.21 9.22
CA PRO A 177 -6.65 -1.22 8.96
C PRO A 177 -8.00 -1.88 8.65
N ASN A 178 -9.11 -1.17 8.82
CA ASN A 178 -10.45 -1.65 8.48
C ASN A 178 -10.80 -1.40 7.01
N ALA A 179 -10.12 -0.48 6.33
CA ALA A 179 -10.38 -0.16 4.92
C ALA A 179 -10.24 -1.39 4.01
N SER A 180 -9.31 -2.31 4.33
CA SER A 180 -9.13 -3.55 3.59
C SER A 180 -8.46 -4.61 4.47
N ILE A 181 -9.19 -5.66 4.81
CA ILE A 181 -8.68 -6.80 5.58
C ILE A 181 -8.46 -7.96 4.60
N PRO A 182 -7.20 -8.39 4.36
CA PRO A 182 -6.91 -9.49 3.44
C PRO A 182 -7.55 -10.81 3.89
N ASP A 183 -7.91 -11.67 2.93
CA ASP A 183 -8.32 -13.03 3.24
C ASP A 183 -7.21 -13.77 3.99
N GLY A 184 -7.59 -14.65 4.92
CA GLY A 184 -6.65 -15.29 5.85
C GLY A 184 -6.29 -14.45 7.09
N TYR A 185 -6.78 -13.17 7.15
CA TYR A 185 -6.62 -12.29 8.32
C TYR A 185 -7.94 -11.67 8.78
N LYS A 186 -9.07 -12.08 8.18
CA LYS A 186 -10.41 -11.64 8.61
C LYS A 186 -10.69 -12.16 10.01
N PRO A 187 -11.12 -11.31 10.94
CA PRO A 187 -11.35 -11.71 12.32
C PRO A 187 -12.56 -12.64 12.46
N VAL A 188 -12.42 -13.57 13.37
CA VAL A 188 -13.45 -14.55 13.70
C VAL A 188 -13.39 -14.90 15.17
N THR A 189 -14.57 -15.16 15.77
CA THR A 189 -14.68 -15.79 17.10
C THR A 189 -15.41 -17.12 16.96
N VAL A 190 -14.77 -18.20 17.36
CA VAL A 190 -15.41 -19.51 17.49
C VAL A 190 -15.93 -19.67 18.93
N VAL A 191 -17.20 -20.01 19.06
CA VAL A 191 -17.85 -20.31 20.34
C VAL A 191 -17.98 -21.83 20.45
N THR A 192 -17.23 -22.43 21.34
CA THR A 192 -17.26 -23.87 21.58
C THR A 192 -18.55 -24.29 22.31
N ARG A 193 -18.87 -25.59 22.35
CA ARG A 193 -20.11 -26.08 22.98
C ARG A 193 -20.20 -25.79 24.48
N ASP A 194 -19.05 -25.75 25.16
CA ASP A 194 -18.92 -25.37 26.58
C ASP A 194 -19.01 -23.84 26.80
N GLY A 195 -19.20 -23.06 25.73
CA GLY A 195 -19.36 -21.61 25.79
C GLY A 195 -18.06 -20.81 25.76
N ARG A 196 -16.90 -21.46 25.70
CA ARG A 196 -15.61 -20.76 25.56
C ARG A 196 -15.55 -20.05 24.22
N ARG A 197 -15.04 -18.82 24.23
CA ARG A 197 -14.85 -17.97 23.03
C ARG A 197 -13.37 -17.95 22.66
N VAL A 198 -13.06 -18.37 21.45
CA VAL A 198 -11.70 -18.30 20.89
C VAL A 198 -11.73 -17.29 19.76
N ARG A 199 -11.07 -16.16 19.97
CA ARG A 199 -10.98 -15.04 19.00
C ARG A 199 -9.64 -15.08 18.27
N GLY A 200 -9.64 -14.71 17.01
CA GLY A 200 -8.43 -14.67 16.19
C GLY A 200 -8.74 -14.33 14.74
N VAL A 201 -7.87 -14.77 13.83
CA VAL A 201 -8.01 -14.58 12.38
C VAL A 201 -8.31 -15.89 11.68
N ARG A 202 -9.25 -15.85 10.74
CA ARG A 202 -9.60 -16.99 9.89
C ARG A 202 -8.46 -17.24 8.90
N LYS A 203 -7.92 -18.46 8.88
CA LYS A 203 -6.90 -18.89 7.91
C LYS A 203 -7.51 -19.63 6.74
N SER A 204 -8.50 -20.49 7.00
CA SER A 204 -9.24 -21.22 5.97
C SER A 204 -10.64 -21.54 6.47
N GLU A 205 -11.59 -21.70 5.58
CA GLU A 205 -12.97 -22.08 5.88
C GLU A 205 -13.59 -22.77 4.67
N ASP A 206 -14.27 -23.88 4.92
CA ASP A 206 -15.11 -24.58 3.96
C ASP A 206 -16.53 -24.81 4.51
N ALA A 207 -17.34 -25.64 3.84
CA ALA A 207 -18.71 -25.93 4.27
C ALA A 207 -18.75 -26.63 5.65
N PHE A 208 -17.73 -27.38 6.04
CA PHE A 208 -17.74 -28.28 7.19
C PHE A 208 -16.80 -27.85 8.31
N SER A 209 -15.74 -27.11 8.00
CA SER A 209 -14.68 -26.78 8.94
C SER A 209 -14.24 -25.30 8.85
N ILE A 210 -13.58 -24.85 9.91
CA ILE A 210 -12.89 -23.57 9.96
C ILE A 210 -11.53 -23.75 10.61
N GLN A 211 -10.49 -23.19 10.02
CA GLN A 211 -9.16 -23.07 10.60
C GLN A 211 -8.92 -21.61 10.95
N MET A 212 -8.48 -21.36 12.16
CA MET A 212 -8.19 -20.03 12.66
C MET A 212 -6.91 -20.01 13.48
N MET A 213 -6.27 -18.87 13.54
CA MET A 213 -5.17 -18.60 14.45
C MET A 213 -5.69 -17.69 15.56
N ASP A 214 -5.54 -18.08 16.80
CA ASP A 214 -5.97 -17.28 17.94
C ASP A 214 -5.03 -16.08 18.17
N GLU A 215 -5.43 -15.16 19.06
CA GLU A 215 -4.64 -13.98 19.41
C GLU A 215 -3.28 -14.32 20.05
N GLY A 216 -3.12 -15.55 20.57
CA GLY A 216 -1.86 -16.09 21.08
C GLY A 216 -0.94 -16.67 19.99
N GLY A 217 -1.39 -16.71 18.73
CA GLY A 217 -0.63 -17.26 17.61
C GLY A 217 -0.75 -18.78 17.46
N HIS A 218 -1.70 -19.44 18.14
CA HIS A 218 -1.94 -20.86 18.02
C HIS A 218 -2.96 -21.16 16.92
N LEU A 219 -2.65 -22.16 16.09
CA LEU A 219 -3.55 -22.62 15.05
C LEU A 219 -4.58 -23.60 15.62
N HIS A 220 -5.85 -23.35 15.37
CA HIS A 220 -6.99 -24.19 15.74
C HIS A 220 -7.78 -24.63 14.52
N GLY A 221 -8.25 -25.88 14.53
CA GLY A 221 -9.20 -26.42 13.56
C GLY A 221 -10.48 -26.87 14.26
N TYR A 222 -11.63 -26.46 13.74
CA TYR A 222 -12.93 -26.82 14.28
C TYR A 222 -13.83 -27.38 13.17
N LEU A 223 -14.51 -28.49 13.46
CA LEU A 223 -15.69 -28.87 12.67
C LEU A 223 -16.86 -27.95 13.07
N LYS A 224 -17.55 -27.38 12.11
CA LYS A 224 -18.68 -26.49 12.35
C LYS A 224 -19.81 -27.16 13.12
N SER A 225 -20.02 -28.46 12.90
CA SER A 225 -20.95 -29.29 13.67
C SER A 225 -20.51 -29.49 15.14
N GLY A 226 -19.25 -29.28 15.47
CA GLY A 226 -18.67 -29.46 16.80
C GLY A 226 -18.63 -28.21 17.66
N VAL A 227 -18.96 -27.04 17.09
CA VAL A 227 -18.98 -25.75 17.80
C VAL A 227 -20.42 -25.25 17.95
N ARG A 228 -20.61 -24.27 18.85
CA ARG A 228 -21.91 -23.64 19.07
C ARG A 228 -22.16 -22.56 18.00
N ASP A 229 -21.11 -21.77 17.66
CA ASP A 229 -21.25 -20.66 16.71
C ASP A 229 -19.87 -20.27 16.11
N VAL A 230 -19.93 -19.64 14.94
CA VAL A 230 -18.78 -19.03 14.26
C VAL A 230 -19.16 -17.59 13.92
N VAL A 231 -18.74 -16.66 14.77
CA VAL A 231 -19.04 -15.23 14.64
C VAL A 231 -17.96 -14.57 13.76
N ARG A 232 -18.37 -14.07 12.60
CA ARG A 232 -17.50 -13.29 11.71
C ARG A 232 -17.53 -11.83 12.11
N GLU A 233 -16.35 -11.30 12.46
CA GLU A 233 -16.18 -9.91 12.85
C GLU A 233 -15.80 -9.06 11.63
N THR A 234 -16.17 -7.79 11.67
CA THR A 234 -15.91 -6.84 10.57
C THR A 234 -14.73 -5.92 10.83
N LEU A 235 -14.31 -5.78 12.10
CA LEU A 235 -13.22 -4.90 12.50
C LEU A 235 -11.92 -5.68 12.61
N SER A 236 -10.87 -5.17 11.98
CA SER A 236 -9.52 -5.74 12.02
C SER A 236 -9.01 -5.95 13.46
N LEU A 237 -8.24 -7.02 13.68
CA LEU A 237 -7.47 -7.18 14.92
C LEU A 237 -6.27 -6.22 14.98
N MET A 238 -5.80 -5.73 13.83
CA MET A 238 -4.79 -4.68 13.79
C MET A 238 -5.43 -3.36 14.26
N PRO A 239 -4.91 -2.74 15.31
CA PRO A 239 -5.41 -1.44 15.74
C PRO A 239 -5.02 -0.34 14.75
N ALA A 240 -5.84 0.69 14.62
CA ALA A 240 -5.47 1.89 13.90
C ALA A 240 -4.40 2.68 14.67
N PHE A 241 -3.37 3.12 13.96
CA PHE A 241 -2.33 3.98 14.51
C PHE A 241 -2.51 5.40 13.96
N GLY A 242 -3.34 6.20 14.63
CA GLY A 242 -3.48 7.63 14.36
C GLY A 242 -2.19 8.42 14.62
N PRO A 243 -2.12 9.69 14.20
CA PRO A 243 -0.94 10.54 14.42
C PRO A 243 -0.56 10.74 15.88
N ASP A 244 -1.52 10.59 16.80
CA ASP A 244 -1.35 10.61 18.25
C ASP A 244 -0.58 9.40 18.81
N ARG A 245 -0.72 8.24 18.16
CA ARG A 245 -0.04 7.00 18.57
C ARG A 245 1.22 6.70 17.77
N LEU A 246 1.27 7.13 16.52
CA LEU A 246 2.40 6.98 15.61
C LEU A 246 2.45 8.24 14.74
N ASN A 247 3.28 9.22 15.13
CA ASN A 247 3.41 10.45 14.38
C ASN A 247 4.01 10.22 12.98
N GLU A 248 4.03 11.24 12.12
CA GLU A 248 4.47 11.09 10.74
C GLU A 248 5.95 10.73 10.60
N ASN A 249 6.82 11.20 11.52
CA ASN A 249 8.24 10.84 11.50
C ASN A 249 8.43 9.39 11.92
N ASP A 250 7.77 8.93 12.97
CA ASP A 250 7.83 7.56 13.43
C ASP A 250 7.26 6.59 12.39
N LEU A 251 6.17 6.96 11.71
CA LEU A 251 5.65 6.19 10.59
C LEU A 251 6.66 6.14 9.43
N ALA A 252 7.29 7.27 9.10
CA ALA A 252 8.34 7.30 8.08
C ALA A 252 9.50 6.37 8.43
N ASP A 253 9.91 6.32 9.70
CA ASP A 253 10.98 5.46 10.20
C ASP A 253 10.59 3.97 10.09
N VAL A 254 9.37 3.60 10.49
CA VAL A 254 8.86 2.22 10.32
C VAL A 254 8.83 1.82 8.85
N LEU A 255 8.34 2.69 7.97
CA LEU A 255 8.31 2.41 6.53
C LEU A 255 9.72 2.32 5.93
N ALA A 256 10.69 3.10 6.44
CA ALA A 256 12.10 2.97 6.06
C ALA A 256 12.68 1.61 6.50
N TYR A 257 12.37 1.15 7.70
CA TYR A 257 12.77 -0.17 8.19
C TYR A 257 12.22 -1.29 7.31
N LEU A 258 10.94 -1.23 6.95
CA LEU A 258 10.31 -2.22 6.07
C LEU A 258 10.83 -2.16 4.64
N GLY A 259 11.24 -0.98 4.15
CA GLY A 259 11.77 -0.76 2.81
C GLY A 259 13.23 -1.15 2.62
N GLY A 260 14.00 -1.29 3.68
CA GLY A 260 15.42 -1.62 3.66
C GLY A 260 15.74 -3.13 3.66
N LYS A 261 14.79 -3.99 3.26
CA LYS A 261 14.92 -5.47 3.28
C LYS A 261 15.14 -6.05 1.89
#